data_21afa5d383b4cc9210e3a082d9e20f43
#
_entry.id   21afa5d383b4cc9210e3a082d9e20f43
#
_cell.length_a   1.000
_cell.length_b   1.000
_cell.length_c   1.000
_cell.angle_alpha   90.00
_cell.angle_beta   90.00
_cell.angle_gamma   90.00
#
_symmetry.space_group_name_H-M   'P 1'
#
loop_
_entity.id
_entity.type
_entity.pdbx_description
1 polymer ?
#
loop_
_entity_poly.entity_id
_entity_poly.type
_entity_poly.pdbx_seq_one_letter_code
_entity_poly.pdbx_strand_id
1 'polypeptide(L)'
;MKTQILILLALTHAWCLCAKETWKAEPDWLILPKGKEKLGNMHGDIAVSSTGDVYVSVGDPKAGLQVYGDDGKWKRNVKGAPSDLHGFVIRKEKGGEFIYSARVNGSEVLKMDMAGKTVLSIKADSIPNEFKRKGRNGEGFVKLTGVDVGKNGDIFVTDGYASDHIHRFDKSGKYLNSFGGKNAPYGFRTLHKLVIDHRFSPARILGMDRANNRVIHLGLDGKFIGVVEEGLRLPACVHIHGDWAVIGELRGRVTILDEKGETYAQLGTNETKGEIGTNRTPPGKWRPGIVTAPHGITCNANGDVFVAEWNVVGRVHRFNRVASSKKDAFFDGKTLQGWKVPKGNDEAKWYQVVDGVLQIRSGPRKKGSVLWTENKFRDFEMELEFRFGEGTVDSGVHLRTQDQIQIGISGSLKRDMTCSPYIPGKGYPVEAKDVAKLLKAKDWNKMKIRAVGPKYTVWLQGKEVMNYESSSAKPEGPIGIQLHGNRNMGIDYRNLSLKEL
;
A
#
# COMPACT_ATOMS: atom_id res chain seq x y z
N MET A 1 52.33 13.38 34.21
CA MET A 1 51.63 12.39 33.41
C MET A 1 50.18 12.35 33.88
N LYS A 2 49.26 12.97 33.15
CA LYS A 2 47.83 12.94 33.45
C LYS A 2 47.19 12.00 32.43
N THR A 3 46.72 10.85 32.90
CA THR A 3 46.04 9.85 32.10
C THR A 3 44.60 10.29 31.89
N GLN A 4 44.23 10.64 30.65
CA GLN A 4 42.82 10.87 30.27
C GLN A 4 42.18 9.53 29.98
N ILE A 5 41.15 9.20 30.75
CA ILE A 5 40.28 8.07 30.53
C ILE A 5 39.22 8.52 29.53
N LEU A 6 39.26 7.96 28.29
CA LEU A 6 38.23 8.12 27.28
C LEU A 6 37.10 7.19 27.62
N ILE A 7 35.95 7.71 28.08
CA ILE A 7 34.72 6.95 28.25
C ILE A 7 34.03 6.88 26.88
N LEU A 8 34.09 5.72 26.24
CA LEU A 8 33.33 5.41 25.05
C LEU A 8 31.88 5.17 25.46
N LEU A 9 30.98 6.14 25.26
CA LEU A 9 29.54 5.91 25.35
C LEU A 9 29.10 5.10 24.13
N ALA A 10 28.91 3.80 24.32
CA ALA A 10 28.22 2.96 23.37
C ALA A 10 26.72 3.34 23.39
N LEU A 11 26.28 4.10 22.39
CA LEU A 11 24.86 4.31 22.10
C LEU A 11 24.28 2.99 21.58
N THR A 12 23.73 2.20 22.50
CA THR A 12 22.87 1.09 22.13
C THR A 12 21.57 1.65 21.59
N HIS A 13 21.42 1.65 20.28
CA HIS A 13 20.14 1.86 19.63
C HIS A 13 19.26 0.65 19.98
N ALA A 14 18.39 0.82 20.97
CA ALA A 14 17.29 -0.12 21.21
C ALA A 14 16.36 -0.03 20.01
N TRP A 15 16.49 -0.99 19.08
CA TRP A 15 15.52 -1.21 18.01
C TRP A 15 14.20 -1.63 18.67
N CYS A 16 13.23 -0.73 18.66
CA CYS A 16 11.86 -1.09 19.00
C CYS A 16 11.38 -2.08 17.94
N LEU A 17 11.29 -3.36 18.31
CA LEU A 17 10.70 -4.42 17.49
C LEU A 17 9.18 -4.19 17.43
N CYS A 18 8.74 -3.26 16.61
CA CYS A 18 7.38 -3.29 16.09
C CYS A 18 7.23 -4.63 15.39
N ALA A 19 6.22 -5.43 15.72
CA ALA A 19 5.99 -6.73 15.07
C ALA A 19 5.84 -6.49 13.57
N LYS A 20 6.90 -6.82 12.82
CA LYS A 20 6.98 -6.57 11.39
C LYS A 20 5.99 -7.51 10.71
N GLU A 21 5.11 -6.98 9.87
CA GLU A 21 4.21 -7.83 9.09
C GLU A 21 5.02 -8.87 8.31
N THR A 22 4.50 -10.07 8.25
CA THR A 22 5.16 -11.20 7.61
C THR A 22 4.28 -11.77 6.52
N TRP A 23 4.86 -12.51 5.60
CA TRP A 23 4.15 -13.21 4.54
C TRP A 23 4.52 -14.69 4.59
N LYS A 24 3.51 -15.54 4.48
CA LYS A 24 3.68 -16.99 4.39
C LYS A 24 3.33 -17.46 2.99
N ALA A 25 4.23 -18.20 2.36
CA ALA A 25 3.95 -18.80 1.06
C ALA A 25 2.79 -19.80 1.18
N GLU A 26 1.90 -19.77 0.19
CA GLU A 26 0.87 -20.77 -0.03
C GLU A 26 1.32 -21.69 -1.17
N PRO A 27 1.81 -22.89 -0.87
CA PRO A 27 2.21 -23.84 -1.89
C PRO A 27 1.01 -24.26 -2.75
N ASP A 28 1.27 -24.46 -4.04
CA ASP A 28 0.29 -25.03 -4.98
C ASP A 28 -1.06 -24.29 -5.04
N TRP A 29 -1.03 -22.97 -4.73
CA TRP A 29 -2.23 -22.15 -4.79
C TRP A 29 -2.93 -22.22 -6.15
N LEU A 30 -2.17 -22.21 -7.26
CA LEU A 30 -2.73 -22.18 -8.60
C LEU A 30 -3.24 -23.57 -9.02
N ILE A 31 -4.52 -23.69 -9.31
CA ILE A 31 -5.18 -24.90 -9.77
C ILE A 31 -5.48 -24.77 -11.26
N LEU A 32 -4.76 -25.55 -12.07
CA LEU A 32 -4.88 -25.52 -13.53
C LEU A 32 -6.26 -26.03 -14.02
N PRO A 33 -6.68 -25.61 -15.22
CA PRO A 33 -7.87 -26.17 -15.87
C PRO A 33 -7.74 -27.69 -16.05
N LYS A 34 -8.86 -28.41 -15.97
CA LYS A 34 -8.89 -29.86 -16.17
C LYS A 34 -8.20 -30.25 -17.49
N GLY A 35 -7.28 -31.21 -17.42
CA GLY A 35 -6.52 -31.72 -18.56
C GLY A 35 -5.33 -30.86 -18.99
N LYS A 36 -4.97 -29.84 -18.21
CA LYS A 36 -3.73 -29.07 -18.41
C LYS A 36 -2.71 -29.45 -17.33
N GLU A 37 -1.49 -29.79 -17.75
CA GLU A 37 -0.38 -30.14 -16.85
C GLU A 37 0.53 -28.95 -16.54
N LYS A 38 0.40 -27.86 -17.30
CA LYS A 38 1.22 -26.64 -17.14
C LYS A 38 0.45 -25.40 -17.56
N LEU A 39 0.84 -24.26 -17.00
CA LEU A 39 0.30 -22.95 -17.36
C LEU A 39 0.66 -22.59 -18.80
N GLY A 40 1.89 -22.86 -19.19
CA GLY A 40 2.49 -22.48 -20.45
C GLY A 40 3.60 -21.46 -20.29
N ASN A 41 4.19 -21.03 -21.40
CA ASN A 41 5.27 -20.03 -21.36
C ASN A 41 4.74 -18.71 -20.79
N MET A 42 5.40 -18.23 -19.75
CA MET A 42 5.10 -16.96 -19.11
C MET A 42 6.23 -15.97 -19.31
N HIS A 43 5.91 -14.84 -19.92
CA HIS A 43 6.79 -13.68 -20.07
C HIS A 43 5.95 -12.41 -20.00
N GLY A 44 5.00 -12.40 -19.10
CA GLY A 44 4.04 -11.33 -18.93
C GLY A 44 3.82 -10.95 -17.47
N ASP A 45 2.64 -10.52 -17.17
CA ASP A 45 2.28 -9.90 -15.91
C ASP A 45 1.12 -10.61 -15.21
N ILE A 46 0.78 -10.09 -14.03
CA ILE A 46 -0.32 -10.56 -13.18
C ILE A 46 -1.01 -9.34 -12.55
N ALA A 47 -2.35 -9.35 -12.48
CA ALA A 47 -3.11 -8.30 -11.80
C ALA A 47 -4.33 -8.89 -11.09
N VAL A 48 -4.81 -8.22 -10.03
CA VAL A 48 -6.02 -8.58 -9.30
C VAL A 48 -7.09 -7.52 -9.58
N SER A 49 -8.31 -7.98 -9.90
CA SER A 49 -9.49 -7.12 -10.07
C SER A 49 -10.09 -6.69 -8.72
N SER A 50 -11.00 -5.72 -8.73
CA SER A 50 -11.73 -5.30 -7.51
C SER A 50 -12.62 -6.41 -6.92
N THR A 51 -12.92 -7.45 -7.69
CA THR A 51 -13.67 -8.63 -7.22
C THR A 51 -12.77 -9.73 -6.64
N GLY A 52 -11.45 -9.53 -6.62
CA GLY A 52 -10.47 -10.50 -6.14
C GLY A 52 -10.05 -11.55 -7.19
N ASP A 53 -10.52 -11.45 -8.43
CA ASP A 53 -10.09 -12.33 -9.50
C ASP A 53 -8.67 -12.01 -9.96
N VAL A 54 -7.85 -13.05 -10.12
CA VAL A 54 -6.44 -12.94 -10.50
C VAL A 54 -6.28 -13.21 -11.98
N TYR A 55 -5.77 -12.24 -12.71
CA TYR A 55 -5.52 -12.28 -14.15
C TYR A 55 -4.05 -12.55 -14.42
N VAL A 56 -3.74 -13.56 -15.22
CA VAL A 56 -2.36 -14.02 -15.51
C VAL A 56 -2.17 -14.08 -17.02
N SER A 57 -1.17 -13.36 -17.55
CA SER A 57 -0.84 -13.45 -18.97
C SER A 57 0.04 -14.67 -19.26
N VAL A 58 -0.34 -15.41 -20.30
CA VAL A 58 0.39 -16.60 -20.76
C VAL A 58 0.65 -16.53 -22.27
N GLY A 59 1.78 -17.04 -22.72
CA GLY A 59 2.19 -17.05 -24.13
C GLY A 59 1.46 -18.10 -24.99
N ASP A 60 0.31 -18.59 -24.57
CA ASP A 60 -0.53 -19.49 -25.34
C ASP A 60 -1.53 -18.67 -26.18
N PRO A 61 -1.48 -18.74 -27.53
CA PRO A 61 -2.39 -17.99 -28.40
C PRO A 61 -3.87 -18.31 -28.20
N LYS A 62 -4.19 -19.48 -27.63
CA LYS A 62 -5.56 -19.88 -27.31
C LYS A 62 -6.04 -19.37 -25.94
N ALA A 63 -5.13 -18.98 -25.06
CA ALA A 63 -5.44 -18.52 -23.71
C ALA A 63 -5.20 -17.01 -23.54
N GLY A 64 -4.02 -16.51 -23.95
CA GLY A 64 -3.63 -15.12 -23.83
C GLY A 64 -3.63 -14.62 -22.38
N LEU A 65 -4.80 -14.39 -21.83
CA LEU A 65 -5.01 -13.96 -20.45
C LEU A 65 -5.97 -14.90 -19.74
N GLN A 66 -5.52 -15.54 -18.67
CA GLN A 66 -6.30 -16.49 -17.86
C GLN A 66 -6.79 -15.83 -16.58
N VAL A 67 -7.96 -16.22 -16.09
CA VAL A 67 -8.59 -15.69 -14.88
C VAL A 67 -8.78 -16.82 -13.87
N TYR A 68 -8.31 -16.56 -12.66
CA TYR A 68 -8.41 -17.46 -11.51
C TYR A 68 -9.18 -16.78 -10.37
N GLY A 69 -9.87 -17.56 -9.54
CA GLY A 69 -10.46 -17.08 -8.31
C GLY A 69 -9.39 -16.82 -7.23
N ASP A 70 -9.77 -16.18 -6.13
CA ASP A 70 -8.89 -16.03 -4.95
C ASP A 70 -8.52 -17.40 -4.34
N ASP A 71 -9.34 -18.44 -4.60
CA ASP A 71 -9.07 -19.83 -4.23
C ASP A 71 -8.10 -20.55 -5.19
N GLY A 72 -7.53 -19.84 -6.17
CA GLY A 72 -6.60 -20.38 -7.16
C GLY A 72 -7.22 -21.19 -8.28
N LYS A 73 -8.54 -21.40 -8.28
CA LYS A 73 -9.21 -22.19 -9.32
C LYS A 73 -9.38 -21.39 -10.61
N TRP A 74 -9.06 -22.02 -11.72
CA TRP A 74 -9.31 -21.44 -13.04
C TRP A 74 -10.82 -21.19 -13.25
N LYS A 75 -11.14 -20.00 -13.75
CA LYS A 75 -12.50 -19.58 -14.08
C LYS A 75 -12.75 -19.54 -15.58
N ARG A 76 -11.88 -18.87 -16.32
CA ARG A 76 -12.02 -18.64 -17.77
C ARG A 76 -10.75 -18.08 -18.40
N ASN A 77 -10.70 -18.06 -19.71
CA ASN A 77 -9.79 -17.20 -20.48
C ASN A 77 -10.51 -15.90 -20.85
N VAL A 78 -9.77 -14.79 -20.96
CA VAL A 78 -10.32 -13.55 -21.51
C VAL A 78 -10.35 -13.66 -23.03
N LYS A 79 -11.55 -13.68 -23.59
CA LYS A 79 -11.75 -13.88 -25.04
C LYS A 79 -11.10 -12.76 -25.84
N GLY A 80 -10.26 -13.12 -26.82
CA GLY A 80 -9.60 -12.14 -27.70
C GLY A 80 -8.38 -11.43 -27.11
N ALA A 81 -8.03 -11.73 -25.86
CA ALA A 81 -6.79 -11.18 -25.29
C ALA A 81 -5.56 -11.75 -26.01
N PRO A 82 -4.63 -10.90 -26.48
CA PRO A 82 -3.40 -11.36 -27.13
C PRO A 82 -2.50 -12.16 -26.18
N SER A 83 -1.67 -13.05 -26.73
CA SER A 83 -0.71 -13.85 -25.95
C SER A 83 0.63 -13.18 -25.69
N ASP A 84 0.83 -11.96 -26.20
CA ASP A 84 2.05 -11.17 -26.05
C ASP A 84 1.89 -9.95 -25.13
N LEU A 85 0.94 -10.02 -24.19
CA LEU A 85 0.76 -9.02 -23.14
C LEU A 85 1.93 -9.12 -22.17
N HIS A 86 2.88 -8.19 -22.30
CA HIS A 86 4.12 -8.20 -21.51
C HIS A 86 3.93 -7.55 -20.13
N GLY A 87 3.39 -6.33 -20.12
CA GLY A 87 2.97 -5.64 -18.90
C GLY A 87 1.52 -5.22 -19.00
N PHE A 88 0.75 -5.42 -17.93
CA PHE A 88 -0.62 -4.92 -17.87
C PHE A 88 -1.02 -4.53 -16.45
N VAL A 89 -2.05 -3.68 -16.36
CA VAL A 89 -2.69 -3.28 -15.12
C VAL A 89 -4.20 -3.29 -15.29
N ILE A 90 -4.92 -3.49 -14.19
CA ILE A 90 -6.37 -3.29 -14.12
C ILE A 90 -6.61 -1.94 -13.44
N ARG A 91 -7.41 -1.08 -14.06
CA ARG A 91 -7.72 0.25 -13.50
C ARG A 91 -9.23 0.47 -13.51
N LYS A 92 -9.73 0.98 -12.38
CA LYS A 92 -11.14 1.36 -12.21
C LYS A 92 -11.36 2.77 -12.74
N GLU A 93 -12.35 2.92 -13.61
CA GLU A 93 -12.77 4.18 -14.20
C GLU A 93 -14.29 4.37 -14.10
N LYS A 94 -14.79 5.52 -14.59
CA LYS A 94 -16.23 5.70 -14.77
C LYS A 94 -16.72 4.69 -15.82
N GLY A 95 -17.55 3.75 -15.40
CA GLY A 95 -18.09 2.70 -16.27
C GLY A 95 -17.54 1.30 -16.01
N GLY A 96 -16.58 1.11 -15.10
CA GLY A 96 -16.09 -0.21 -14.72
C GLY A 96 -14.58 -0.31 -14.58
N GLU A 97 -14.10 -1.55 -14.59
CA GLU A 97 -12.67 -1.84 -14.65
C GLU A 97 -12.23 -2.12 -16.09
N PHE A 98 -11.00 -1.72 -16.39
CA PHE A 98 -10.39 -1.93 -17.70
C PHE A 98 -8.97 -2.47 -17.54
N ILE A 99 -8.58 -3.30 -18.49
CA ILE A 99 -7.23 -3.87 -18.63
C ILE A 99 -6.47 -2.97 -19.60
N TYR A 100 -5.41 -2.31 -19.11
CA TYR A 100 -4.43 -1.62 -19.94
C TYR A 100 -3.22 -2.52 -20.11
N SER A 101 -2.75 -2.74 -21.33
CA SER A 101 -1.65 -3.65 -21.59
C SER A 101 -0.69 -3.16 -22.65
N ALA A 102 0.59 -3.44 -22.45
CA ALA A 102 1.67 -3.23 -23.40
C ALA A 102 1.98 -4.55 -24.13
N ARG A 103 1.87 -4.55 -25.47
CA ARG A 103 2.19 -5.69 -26.31
C ARG A 103 3.63 -5.60 -26.80
N VAL A 104 4.47 -6.53 -26.37
CA VAL A 104 5.90 -6.51 -26.69
C VAL A 104 6.21 -6.85 -28.16
N ASN A 105 5.44 -7.73 -28.79
CA ASN A 105 5.59 -8.09 -30.20
C ASN A 105 4.61 -7.34 -31.09
N GLY A 106 3.40 -7.09 -30.62
CA GLY A 106 2.40 -6.29 -31.34
C GLY A 106 2.72 -4.80 -31.43
N SER A 107 3.69 -4.30 -30.62
CA SER A 107 4.12 -2.91 -30.60
C SER A 107 2.94 -1.93 -30.49
N GLU A 108 2.01 -2.24 -29.58
CA GLU A 108 0.82 -1.42 -29.31
C GLU A 108 0.42 -1.45 -27.85
N VAL A 109 -0.33 -0.46 -27.42
CA VAL A 109 -1.01 -0.44 -26.14
C VAL A 109 -2.48 -0.74 -26.38
N LEU A 110 -3.05 -1.66 -25.61
CA LEU A 110 -4.47 -1.98 -25.64
C LEU A 110 -5.14 -1.56 -24.34
N LYS A 111 -6.33 -0.96 -24.47
CA LYS A 111 -7.32 -0.91 -23.40
C LYS A 111 -8.44 -1.87 -23.75
N MET A 112 -8.72 -2.81 -22.86
CA MET A 112 -9.79 -3.80 -23.01
C MET A 112 -10.75 -3.69 -21.83
N ASP A 113 -12.03 -4.02 -22.07
CA ASP A 113 -12.92 -4.33 -20.94
C ASP A 113 -12.56 -5.69 -20.30
N MET A 114 -13.19 -6.02 -19.17
CA MET A 114 -12.90 -7.25 -18.44
C MET A 114 -13.37 -8.53 -19.19
N ALA A 115 -14.14 -8.38 -20.26
CA ALA A 115 -14.53 -9.47 -21.16
C ALA A 115 -13.53 -9.67 -22.32
N GLY A 116 -12.59 -8.72 -22.51
CA GLY A 116 -11.55 -8.78 -23.55
C GLY A 116 -11.89 -8.02 -24.83
N LYS A 117 -13.00 -7.26 -24.86
CA LYS A 117 -13.30 -6.38 -25.98
C LYS A 117 -12.36 -5.18 -25.95
N THR A 118 -11.62 -4.97 -27.03
CA THR A 118 -10.76 -3.80 -27.21
C THR A 118 -11.60 -2.52 -27.26
N VAL A 119 -11.29 -1.59 -26.38
CA VAL A 119 -11.91 -0.25 -26.27
C VAL A 119 -11.02 0.81 -26.91
N LEU A 120 -9.69 0.66 -26.77
CA LEU A 120 -8.70 1.57 -27.36
C LEU A 120 -7.48 0.76 -27.81
N SER A 121 -6.92 1.11 -28.96
CA SER A 121 -5.65 0.57 -29.47
C SER A 121 -4.76 1.74 -29.90
N ILE A 122 -3.56 1.82 -29.32
CA ILE A 122 -2.55 2.84 -29.61
C ILE A 122 -1.38 2.15 -30.29
N LYS A 123 -1.23 2.41 -31.58
CA LYS A 123 -0.16 1.82 -32.39
C LYS A 123 1.17 2.57 -32.20
N ALA A 124 2.28 1.86 -32.31
CA ALA A 124 3.63 2.43 -32.23
C ALA A 124 3.91 3.52 -33.30
N ASP A 125 3.16 3.54 -34.39
CA ASP A 125 3.32 4.53 -35.46
C ASP A 125 3.08 5.95 -34.96
N SER A 126 2.23 6.12 -33.94
CA SER A 126 1.96 7.42 -33.31
C SER A 126 3.15 7.99 -32.52
N ILE A 127 4.18 7.17 -32.22
CA ILE A 127 5.40 7.59 -31.53
C ILE A 127 6.38 8.16 -32.57
N PRO A 128 6.95 9.37 -32.37
CA PRO A 128 7.94 9.93 -33.28
C PRO A 128 9.21 9.06 -33.41
N ASN A 129 9.80 9.05 -34.62
CA ASN A 129 10.92 8.18 -34.94
C ASN A 129 12.19 8.46 -34.12
N GLU A 130 12.38 9.68 -33.64
CA GLU A 130 13.49 10.07 -32.76
C GLU A 130 13.50 9.32 -31.43
N PHE A 131 12.33 8.87 -30.96
CA PHE A 131 12.19 8.08 -29.73
C PHE A 131 12.17 6.58 -29.95
N LYS A 132 12.27 6.13 -31.22
CA LYS A 132 12.33 4.70 -31.58
C LYS A 132 13.78 4.21 -31.69
N ARG A 133 13.99 2.96 -31.37
CA ARG A 133 15.29 2.31 -31.64
C ARG A 133 15.40 2.00 -33.13
N LYS A 134 16.50 2.36 -33.76
CA LYS A 134 16.77 2.02 -35.18
C LYS A 134 17.08 0.54 -35.34
N GLY A 135 16.34 -0.12 -36.18
CA GLY A 135 16.59 -1.48 -36.63
C GLY A 135 17.75 -1.57 -37.65
N ARG A 136 18.12 -2.79 -38.05
CA ARG A 136 19.18 -3.01 -39.04
C ARG A 136 18.86 -2.44 -40.43
N ASN A 137 17.58 -2.33 -40.76
CA ASN A 137 17.08 -1.74 -42.00
C ASN A 137 16.90 -0.18 -41.89
N GLY A 138 17.30 0.43 -40.77
CA GLY A 138 17.16 1.86 -40.54
C GLY A 138 15.78 2.30 -40.02
N GLU A 139 14.78 1.42 -40.08
CA GLU A 139 13.44 1.72 -39.58
C GLU A 139 13.38 1.78 -38.04
N GLY A 140 12.55 2.67 -37.51
CA GLY A 140 12.34 2.79 -36.08
C GLY A 140 11.39 1.70 -35.57
N PHE A 141 11.71 1.10 -34.44
CA PHE A 141 10.83 0.15 -33.75
C PHE A 141 10.78 0.38 -32.24
N VAL A 142 9.73 -0.12 -31.61
CA VAL A 142 9.55 -0.15 -30.14
C VAL A 142 9.34 -1.58 -29.64
N LYS A 143 9.63 -1.79 -28.35
CA LYS A 143 9.36 -3.04 -27.62
C LYS A 143 8.80 -2.67 -26.27
N LEU A 144 7.47 -2.50 -26.23
CA LEU A 144 6.75 -2.01 -25.08
C LEU A 144 6.71 -3.05 -23.96
N THR A 145 7.06 -2.65 -22.73
CA THR A 145 7.26 -3.58 -21.61
C THR A 145 6.32 -3.37 -20.43
N GLY A 146 5.86 -2.15 -20.18
CA GLY A 146 4.97 -1.84 -19.09
C GLY A 146 4.04 -0.68 -19.41
N VAL A 147 2.93 -0.59 -18.70
CA VAL A 147 1.94 0.47 -18.84
C VAL A 147 1.30 0.79 -17.50
N ASP A 148 1.00 2.05 -17.26
CA ASP A 148 0.09 2.49 -16.19
C ASP A 148 -0.64 3.77 -16.57
N VAL A 149 -1.65 4.15 -15.76
CA VAL A 149 -2.57 5.25 -16.06
C VAL A 149 -2.65 6.22 -14.89
N GLY A 150 -2.42 7.49 -15.18
CA GLY A 150 -2.57 8.58 -14.21
C GLY A 150 -4.05 8.89 -13.88
N LYS A 151 -4.30 9.61 -12.79
CA LYS A 151 -5.65 10.01 -12.36
C LYS A 151 -6.41 10.86 -13.39
N ASN A 152 -5.69 11.58 -14.23
CA ASN A 152 -6.27 12.38 -15.34
C ASN A 152 -6.58 11.53 -16.58
N GLY A 153 -6.25 10.24 -16.55
CA GLY A 153 -6.42 9.30 -17.65
C GLY A 153 -5.24 9.23 -18.63
N ASP A 154 -4.15 9.96 -18.40
CA ASP A 154 -2.95 9.86 -19.22
C ASP A 154 -2.32 8.49 -19.08
N ILE A 155 -1.91 7.92 -20.21
CA ILE A 155 -1.35 6.57 -20.31
C ILE A 155 0.18 6.70 -20.46
N PHE A 156 0.92 6.04 -19.58
CA PHE A 156 2.39 6.01 -19.56
C PHE A 156 2.88 4.62 -19.90
N VAL A 157 3.78 4.51 -20.88
CA VAL A 157 4.24 3.23 -21.44
C VAL A 157 5.75 3.18 -21.50
N THR A 158 6.37 2.14 -20.93
CA THR A 158 7.82 1.92 -21.05
C THR A 158 8.16 1.16 -22.33
N ASP A 159 9.22 1.60 -23.01
CA ASP A 159 9.84 0.92 -24.15
C ASP A 159 11.19 0.28 -23.73
N GLY A 160 11.14 -0.55 -22.69
CA GLY A 160 12.31 -1.04 -21.97
C GLY A 160 13.17 -2.05 -22.75
N TYR A 161 12.66 -2.63 -23.83
CA TYR A 161 13.46 -3.55 -24.67
C TYR A 161 13.95 -2.92 -25.96
N ALA A 162 13.68 -1.63 -26.19
CA ALA A 162 14.20 -0.94 -27.37
C ALA A 162 14.92 0.36 -27.01
N SER A 163 14.20 1.43 -26.71
CA SER A 163 14.78 2.78 -26.59
C SER A 163 14.97 3.25 -25.15
N ASP A 164 14.40 2.56 -24.16
CA ASP A 164 14.37 2.96 -22.74
C ASP A 164 13.62 4.28 -22.48
N HIS A 165 12.74 4.71 -23.40
CA HIS A 165 11.85 5.86 -23.19
C HIS A 165 10.56 5.46 -22.49
N ILE A 166 9.92 6.44 -21.89
CA ILE A 166 8.51 6.44 -21.47
C ILE A 166 7.75 7.28 -22.47
N HIS A 167 6.73 6.69 -23.09
CA HIS A 167 5.82 7.38 -24.00
C HIS A 167 4.55 7.72 -23.26
N ARG A 168 4.09 8.97 -23.37
CA ARG A 168 2.87 9.47 -22.73
C ARG A 168 1.81 9.77 -23.77
N PHE A 169 0.61 9.26 -23.53
CA PHE A 169 -0.57 9.50 -24.34
C PHE A 169 -1.69 10.06 -23.47
N ASP A 170 -2.62 10.81 -24.05
CA ASP A 170 -3.84 11.17 -23.34
C ASP A 170 -4.82 9.98 -23.26
N LYS A 171 -5.93 10.16 -22.56
CA LYS A 171 -6.98 9.14 -22.39
C LYS A 171 -7.64 8.68 -23.70
N SER A 172 -7.51 9.44 -24.79
CA SER A 172 -8.00 9.08 -26.12
C SER A 172 -6.98 8.31 -26.96
N GLY A 173 -5.74 8.17 -26.46
CA GLY A 173 -4.61 7.55 -27.15
C GLY A 173 -3.82 8.50 -28.04
N LYS A 174 -4.08 9.81 -27.98
CA LYS A 174 -3.27 10.81 -28.69
C LYS A 174 -1.89 10.93 -28.02
N TYR A 175 -0.83 10.82 -28.81
CA TYR A 175 0.53 11.03 -28.34
C TYR A 175 0.72 12.47 -27.79
N LEU A 176 1.33 12.56 -26.63
CA LEU A 176 1.64 13.81 -25.96
C LEU A 176 3.15 14.11 -25.99
N ASN A 177 3.97 13.24 -25.45
CA ASN A 177 5.43 13.37 -25.41
C ASN A 177 6.11 12.06 -25.03
N SER A 178 7.46 12.05 -25.16
CA SER A 178 8.32 11.00 -24.65
C SER A 178 9.47 11.59 -23.85
N PHE A 179 9.93 10.86 -22.84
CA PHE A 179 11.04 11.24 -21.97
C PHE A 179 11.77 9.98 -21.48
N GLY A 180 12.93 10.14 -20.87
CA GLY A 180 13.77 9.01 -20.47
C GLY A 180 14.91 8.74 -21.44
N GLY A 181 15.21 7.46 -21.66
CA GLY A 181 16.29 7.03 -22.56
C GLY A 181 17.63 6.88 -21.85
N LYS A 182 18.67 6.63 -22.68
CA LYS A 182 20.02 6.24 -22.20
C LYS A 182 20.93 7.41 -21.82
N ASN A 183 20.51 8.63 -22.14
CA ASN A 183 21.30 9.83 -21.90
C ASN A 183 20.98 10.46 -20.54
N ALA A 184 21.90 11.29 -20.03
CA ALA A 184 21.65 12.10 -18.83
C ALA A 184 20.40 12.98 -19.01
N PRO A 185 19.62 13.22 -17.97
CA PRO A 185 19.87 12.82 -16.57
C PRO A 185 19.44 11.39 -16.23
N TYR A 186 18.84 10.66 -17.13
CA TYR A 186 18.19 9.36 -16.90
C TYR A 186 19.18 8.19 -16.86
N GLY A 187 19.95 7.98 -17.94
CA GLY A 187 20.90 6.90 -18.04
C GLY A 187 20.27 5.50 -17.97
N PHE A 188 19.04 5.33 -18.42
CA PHE A 188 18.30 4.08 -18.25
C PHE A 188 18.91 2.91 -19.03
N ARG A 189 18.79 1.73 -18.45
CA ARG A 189 19.17 0.45 -19.06
C ARG A 189 18.10 -0.58 -18.77
N THR A 190 17.26 -0.85 -19.76
CA THR A 190 16.08 -1.70 -19.65
C THR A 190 15.12 -1.15 -18.57
N LEU A 191 14.57 0.05 -18.81
CA LEU A 191 13.49 0.59 -17.98
C LEU A 191 12.24 -0.29 -18.18
N HIS A 192 12.17 -1.37 -17.41
CA HIS A 192 11.34 -2.52 -17.72
C HIS A 192 9.85 -2.31 -17.41
N LYS A 193 9.53 -1.71 -16.30
CA LYS A 193 8.15 -1.43 -15.87
C LYS A 193 8.08 -0.12 -15.11
N LEU A 194 6.92 0.49 -15.12
CA LEU A 194 6.59 1.64 -14.29
C LEU A 194 5.25 1.42 -13.56
N VAL A 195 5.04 2.18 -12.51
CA VAL A 195 3.74 2.35 -11.86
C VAL A 195 3.58 3.82 -11.47
N ILE A 196 2.35 4.33 -11.48
CA ILE A 196 2.05 5.66 -10.95
C ILE A 196 1.95 5.56 -9.43
N ASP A 197 2.90 6.16 -8.75
CA ASP A 197 3.02 6.14 -7.31
C ASP A 197 2.19 7.25 -6.66
N HIS A 198 0.99 6.87 -6.24
CA HIS A 198 0.03 7.77 -5.59
C HIS A 198 0.27 7.98 -4.09
N ARG A 199 1.31 7.37 -3.51
CA ARG A 199 1.73 7.63 -2.13
C ARG A 199 2.24 9.06 -1.98
N PHE A 200 2.66 9.68 -3.07
CA PHE A 200 3.16 11.05 -3.11
C PHE A 200 2.12 12.03 -3.70
N SER A 201 2.21 13.29 -3.26
CA SER A 201 1.44 14.41 -3.84
C SER A 201 2.39 15.58 -4.16
N PRO A 202 2.60 15.91 -5.45
CA PRO A 202 2.01 15.28 -6.63
C PRO A 202 2.48 13.83 -6.83
N ALA A 203 1.65 13.02 -7.52
CA ALA A 203 1.99 11.65 -7.85
C ALA A 203 3.28 11.56 -8.70
N ARG A 204 4.01 10.46 -8.57
CA ARG A 204 5.27 10.22 -9.26
C ARG A 204 5.18 8.98 -10.15
N ILE A 205 6.10 8.83 -11.07
CA ILE A 205 6.38 7.55 -11.73
C ILE A 205 7.45 6.83 -10.90
N LEU A 206 7.15 5.61 -10.45
CA LEU A 206 8.13 4.70 -9.89
C LEU A 206 8.56 3.74 -11.00
N GLY A 207 9.82 3.81 -11.42
CA GLY A 207 10.35 3.08 -12.57
C GLY A 207 11.37 2.02 -12.19
N MET A 208 11.25 0.84 -12.83
CA MET A 208 12.17 -0.30 -12.65
C MET A 208 13.30 -0.23 -13.68
N ASP A 209 14.40 0.44 -13.35
CA ASP A 209 15.60 0.54 -14.18
C ASP A 209 16.46 -0.72 -14.01
N ARG A 210 15.96 -1.79 -14.64
CA ARG A 210 16.30 -3.18 -14.36
C ARG A 210 17.79 -3.49 -14.47
N ALA A 211 18.40 -3.17 -15.60
CA ALA A 211 19.80 -3.52 -15.83
C ALA A 211 20.80 -2.60 -15.10
N ASN A 212 20.31 -1.50 -14.51
CA ASN A 212 21.06 -0.69 -13.54
C ASN A 212 20.83 -1.14 -12.09
N ASN A 213 20.02 -2.17 -11.85
CA ASN A 213 19.72 -2.69 -10.51
C ASN A 213 19.14 -1.64 -9.54
N ARG A 214 18.34 -0.70 -10.05
CA ARG A 214 17.82 0.41 -9.26
C ARG A 214 16.35 0.70 -9.55
N VAL A 215 15.72 1.36 -8.59
CA VAL A 215 14.38 1.93 -8.69
C VAL A 215 14.49 3.44 -8.64
N ILE A 216 13.73 4.11 -9.51
CA ILE A 216 13.83 5.56 -9.67
C ILE A 216 12.46 6.24 -9.55
N HIS A 217 12.46 7.50 -9.14
CA HIS A 217 11.31 8.38 -9.24
C HIS A 217 11.46 9.43 -10.35
N LEU A 218 10.36 9.62 -11.09
CA LEU A 218 10.18 10.74 -12.02
C LEU A 218 8.91 11.51 -11.69
N GLY A 219 8.86 12.77 -12.04
CA GLY A 219 7.59 13.50 -12.17
C GLY A 219 6.74 12.96 -13.32
N LEU A 220 5.43 13.19 -13.32
CA LEU A 220 4.56 12.85 -14.47
C LEU A 220 4.86 13.69 -15.71
N ASP A 221 5.63 14.76 -15.58
CA ASP A 221 6.21 15.58 -16.65
C ASP A 221 7.52 15.02 -17.22
N GLY A 222 8.03 13.92 -16.62
CA GLY A 222 9.29 13.30 -17.01
C GLY A 222 10.52 13.82 -16.25
N LYS A 223 10.40 14.83 -15.38
CA LYS A 223 11.52 15.33 -14.59
C LYS A 223 12.12 14.22 -13.71
N PHE A 224 13.42 13.96 -13.84
CA PHE A 224 14.11 13.01 -12.97
C PHE A 224 14.17 13.55 -11.54
N ILE A 225 13.63 12.81 -10.57
CA ILE A 225 13.59 13.19 -9.16
C ILE A 225 14.78 12.58 -8.40
N GLY A 226 15.05 11.30 -8.65
CA GLY A 226 16.17 10.62 -7.99
C GLY A 226 16.05 9.10 -8.02
N VAL A 227 17.06 8.48 -7.45
CA VAL A 227 17.08 7.04 -7.17
C VAL A 227 16.42 6.81 -5.81
N VAL A 228 15.52 5.81 -5.76
CA VAL A 228 14.79 5.41 -4.54
C VAL A 228 15.58 4.33 -3.81
N GLU A 229 16.07 3.32 -4.56
CA GLU A 229 16.82 2.19 -4.00
C GLU A 229 17.78 1.65 -5.07
N GLU A 230 18.96 1.22 -4.64
CA GLU A 230 20.00 0.59 -5.47
C GLU A 230 20.37 -0.80 -4.96
N GLY A 231 21.13 -1.54 -5.76
CA GLY A 231 21.58 -2.89 -5.35
C GLY A 231 20.52 -3.97 -5.41
N LEU A 232 19.39 -3.69 -6.03
CA LEU A 232 18.35 -4.69 -6.28
C LEU A 232 18.82 -5.74 -7.31
N ARG A 233 18.16 -6.90 -7.33
CA ARG A 233 18.52 -8.06 -8.16
C ARG A 233 17.78 -8.07 -9.50
N LEU A 234 18.02 -7.10 -10.37
CA LEU A 234 17.27 -6.86 -11.62
C LEU A 234 15.78 -6.63 -11.35
N PRO A 235 15.36 -5.48 -10.77
CA PRO A 235 13.96 -5.17 -10.51
C PRO A 235 13.16 -5.16 -11.82
N ALA A 236 12.19 -6.06 -11.96
CA ALA A 236 11.48 -6.28 -13.21
C ALA A 236 10.03 -5.82 -13.18
N CYS A 237 9.39 -5.89 -12.03
CA CYS A 237 7.98 -5.53 -11.88
C CYS A 237 7.73 -4.88 -10.53
N VAL A 238 6.62 -4.13 -10.43
CA VAL A 238 6.24 -3.40 -9.22
C VAL A 238 4.73 -3.26 -9.11
N HIS A 239 4.24 -3.29 -7.87
CA HIS A 239 2.88 -2.95 -7.50
C HIS A 239 2.88 -2.08 -6.24
N ILE A 240 2.02 -1.04 -6.18
CA ILE A 240 1.84 -0.22 -4.98
C ILE A 240 0.64 -0.77 -4.21
N HIS A 241 0.86 -1.13 -2.94
CA HIS A 241 -0.19 -1.55 -2.02
C HIS A 241 -0.09 -0.75 -0.71
N GLY A 242 -1.08 0.12 -0.45
CA GLY A 242 -0.99 1.03 0.71
C GLY A 242 0.29 1.85 0.68
N ASP A 243 1.07 1.77 1.75
CA ASP A 243 2.34 2.49 1.92
C ASP A 243 3.55 1.76 1.30
N TRP A 244 3.33 0.61 0.69
CA TRP A 244 4.41 -0.24 0.18
C TRP A 244 4.52 -0.25 -1.34
N ALA A 245 5.77 -0.31 -1.83
CA ALA A 245 6.11 -0.74 -3.18
C ALA A 245 6.61 -2.18 -3.13
N VAL A 246 5.86 -3.10 -3.74
CA VAL A 246 6.19 -4.53 -3.80
C VAL A 246 6.86 -4.79 -5.14
N ILE A 247 8.13 -5.20 -5.12
CA ILE A 247 9.01 -5.28 -6.29
C ILE A 247 9.44 -6.72 -6.53
N GLY A 248 9.18 -7.23 -7.73
CA GLY A 248 9.71 -8.52 -8.18
C GLY A 248 11.07 -8.34 -8.85
N GLU A 249 12.06 -9.06 -8.35
CA GLU A 249 13.43 -9.03 -8.83
C GLU A 249 13.73 -10.30 -9.62
N LEU A 250 14.08 -10.14 -10.89
CA LEU A 250 14.26 -11.25 -11.85
C LEU A 250 15.28 -12.29 -11.36
N ARG A 251 16.22 -11.90 -10.50
CA ARG A 251 17.19 -12.81 -9.88
C ARG A 251 16.74 -13.32 -8.51
N GLY A 252 15.50 -13.82 -8.47
CA GLY A 252 15.03 -14.72 -7.41
C GLY A 252 14.78 -14.05 -6.06
N ARG A 253 14.08 -12.88 -6.02
CA ARG A 253 13.65 -12.21 -4.80
C ARG A 253 12.44 -11.33 -5.04
N VAL A 254 11.63 -11.15 -4.01
CA VAL A 254 10.66 -10.06 -3.91
C VAL A 254 11.10 -9.14 -2.80
N THR A 255 11.22 -7.84 -3.07
CA THR A 255 11.53 -6.81 -2.06
C THR A 255 10.34 -5.89 -1.88
N ILE A 256 9.99 -5.60 -0.64
CA ILE A 256 8.95 -4.65 -0.25
C ILE A 256 9.66 -3.42 0.31
N LEU A 257 9.44 -2.26 -0.31
CA LEU A 257 9.97 -0.97 0.14
C LEU A 257 8.86 -0.13 0.77
N ASP A 258 9.19 0.61 1.80
CA ASP A 258 8.31 1.64 2.39
C ASP A 258 8.30 2.93 1.55
N GLU A 259 7.63 3.98 2.03
CA GLU A 259 7.58 5.30 1.36
C GLU A 259 8.94 6.00 1.28
N LYS A 260 9.87 5.67 2.19
CA LYS A 260 11.22 6.24 2.20
C LYS A 260 12.18 5.53 1.25
N GLY A 261 11.76 4.38 0.69
CA GLY A 261 12.59 3.50 -0.12
C GLY A 261 13.38 2.49 0.71
N GLU A 262 13.15 2.41 2.03
CA GLU A 262 13.83 1.45 2.90
C GLU A 262 13.21 0.05 2.74
N THR A 263 14.05 -0.98 2.79
CA THR A 263 13.59 -2.37 2.71
C THR A 263 12.77 -2.75 3.94
N TYR A 264 11.47 -2.88 3.75
CA TYR A 264 10.54 -3.36 4.78
C TYR A 264 10.57 -4.88 4.94
N ALA A 265 10.52 -5.64 3.85
CA ALA A 265 10.57 -7.11 3.86
C ALA A 265 11.17 -7.68 2.55
N GLN A 266 11.62 -8.93 2.62
CA GLN A 266 12.04 -9.70 1.45
C GLN A 266 11.36 -11.07 1.47
N LEU A 267 10.79 -11.50 0.32
CA LEU A 267 10.07 -12.76 0.21
C LEU A 267 10.72 -13.66 -0.84
N GLY A 268 10.62 -14.96 -0.60
CA GLY A 268 10.97 -16.00 -1.56
C GLY A 268 12.42 -15.99 -2.06
N THR A 269 13.34 -15.41 -1.29
CA THR A 269 14.75 -15.25 -1.69
C THR A 269 15.40 -16.57 -2.07
N ASN A 270 15.96 -16.60 -3.29
CA ASN A 270 16.70 -17.73 -3.85
C ASN A 270 18.15 -17.32 -4.10
N GLU A 271 19.09 -18.05 -3.51
CA GLU A 271 20.54 -17.85 -3.68
C GLU A 271 21.17 -18.88 -4.61
N THR A 272 20.38 -19.80 -5.16
CA THR A 272 20.94 -20.93 -5.95
C THR A 272 21.32 -20.46 -7.34
N LYS A 273 22.62 -20.39 -7.58
CA LYS A 273 23.18 -20.05 -8.90
C LYS A 273 22.68 -21.01 -9.97
N GLY A 274 22.25 -20.50 -11.13
CA GLY A 274 21.72 -21.28 -12.25
C GLY A 274 20.21 -21.58 -12.15
N GLU A 275 19.56 -21.23 -11.03
CA GLU A 275 18.10 -21.30 -10.91
C GLU A 275 17.42 -19.92 -11.00
N ILE A 276 18.17 -18.84 -10.85
CA ILE A 276 17.66 -17.45 -10.80
C ILE A 276 17.95 -16.70 -12.10
N GLY A 277 17.05 -15.78 -12.47
CA GLY A 277 17.23 -14.92 -13.65
C GLY A 277 17.17 -15.66 -14.99
N THR A 278 16.52 -16.82 -15.01
CA THR A 278 16.34 -17.65 -16.21
C THR A 278 14.92 -18.20 -16.29
N ASN A 279 14.41 -18.34 -17.52
CA ASN A 279 13.09 -18.92 -17.77
C ASN A 279 13.09 -20.45 -17.90
N ARG A 280 14.23 -21.11 -17.65
CA ARG A 280 14.43 -22.54 -17.90
C ARG A 280 14.54 -23.39 -16.63
N THR A 281 14.34 -22.81 -15.45
CA THR A 281 14.35 -23.57 -14.20
C THR A 281 13.17 -24.56 -14.19
N PRO A 282 13.45 -25.88 -14.25
CA PRO A 282 12.40 -26.88 -14.41
C PRO A 282 11.63 -27.11 -13.11
N PRO A 283 10.38 -27.63 -13.18
CA PRO A 283 9.55 -27.91 -12.00
C PRO A 283 10.23 -28.74 -10.91
N GLY A 284 11.04 -29.71 -11.26
CA GLY A 284 11.76 -30.57 -10.30
C GLY A 284 12.78 -29.83 -9.42
N LYS A 285 13.11 -28.57 -9.74
CA LYS A 285 13.94 -27.67 -8.91
C LYS A 285 13.15 -26.64 -8.15
N TRP A 286 11.83 -26.60 -8.31
CA TRP A 286 11.01 -25.66 -7.60
C TRP A 286 10.87 -26.03 -6.13
N ARG A 287 10.95 -25.04 -5.27
CA ARG A 287 10.75 -25.17 -3.83
C ARG A 287 9.57 -24.30 -3.42
N PRO A 288 8.69 -24.78 -2.53
CA PRO A 288 7.58 -23.98 -2.02
C PRO A 288 8.05 -22.63 -1.48
N GLY A 289 7.42 -21.55 -1.90
CA GLY A 289 7.72 -20.20 -1.43
C GLY A 289 9.07 -19.62 -1.89
N ILE A 290 9.84 -20.31 -2.71
CA ILE A 290 11.11 -19.81 -3.25
C ILE A 290 10.94 -19.44 -4.72
N VAL A 291 11.22 -18.17 -5.05
CA VAL A 291 11.06 -17.64 -6.42
C VAL A 291 12.34 -17.81 -7.25
N THR A 292 12.21 -17.89 -8.58
CA THR A 292 13.35 -18.07 -9.49
C THR A 292 13.54 -16.86 -10.41
N ALA A 293 12.48 -16.38 -11.04
CA ALA A 293 12.56 -15.26 -11.97
C ALA A 293 11.26 -14.42 -11.94
N PRO A 294 10.96 -13.70 -10.84
CA PRO A 294 9.80 -12.80 -10.73
C PRO A 294 9.75 -11.81 -11.88
N HIS A 295 8.64 -11.77 -12.64
CA HIS A 295 8.46 -10.92 -13.80
C HIS A 295 7.17 -10.09 -13.76
N GLY A 296 6.11 -10.62 -13.17
CA GLY A 296 4.87 -9.93 -12.86
C GLY A 296 4.58 -9.97 -11.37
N ILE A 297 3.98 -8.92 -10.81
CA ILE A 297 3.64 -8.84 -9.38
C ILE A 297 2.39 -8.00 -9.15
N THR A 298 1.57 -8.43 -8.19
CA THR A 298 0.39 -7.70 -7.74
C THR A 298 0.05 -8.05 -6.30
N CYS A 299 -0.85 -7.27 -5.68
CA CYS A 299 -1.44 -7.59 -4.39
C CYS A 299 -2.96 -7.58 -4.48
N ASN A 300 -3.63 -8.39 -3.65
CA ASN A 300 -5.06 -8.23 -3.42
C ASN A 300 -5.34 -7.18 -2.33
N ALA A 301 -6.60 -6.92 -2.03
CA ALA A 301 -7.00 -5.95 -1.01
C ALA A 301 -6.47 -6.26 0.40
N ASN A 302 -6.18 -7.51 0.71
CA ASN A 302 -5.61 -7.94 1.99
C ASN A 302 -4.09 -7.73 2.08
N GLY A 303 -3.41 -7.42 0.96
CA GLY A 303 -1.96 -7.33 0.88
C GLY A 303 -1.27 -8.68 0.67
N ASP A 304 -2.00 -9.73 0.27
CA ASP A 304 -1.37 -10.96 -0.22
C ASP A 304 -0.67 -10.66 -1.53
N VAL A 305 0.55 -11.17 -1.68
CA VAL A 305 1.40 -10.91 -2.84
C VAL A 305 1.33 -12.07 -3.82
N PHE A 306 1.00 -11.78 -5.08
CA PHE A 306 1.01 -12.73 -6.18
C PHE A 306 2.17 -12.45 -7.12
N VAL A 307 2.94 -13.48 -7.46
CA VAL A 307 4.14 -13.36 -8.30
C VAL A 307 4.05 -14.30 -9.49
N ALA A 308 4.07 -13.74 -10.70
CA ALA A 308 4.20 -14.50 -11.94
C ALA A 308 5.68 -14.58 -12.32
N GLU A 309 6.20 -15.78 -12.55
CA GLU A 309 7.59 -15.99 -12.94
C GLU A 309 7.77 -16.03 -14.46
N TRP A 310 8.85 -15.46 -14.96
CA TRP A 310 9.35 -15.72 -16.29
C TRP A 310 9.83 -17.17 -16.39
N ASN A 311 8.99 -18.05 -16.98
CA ASN A 311 9.26 -19.47 -17.05
C ASN A 311 8.54 -20.13 -18.22
N VAL A 312 9.19 -21.05 -18.94
CA VAL A 312 8.60 -21.75 -20.11
C VAL A 312 7.50 -22.73 -19.75
N VAL A 313 7.44 -23.19 -18.50
CA VAL A 313 6.38 -24.04 -17.98
C VAL A 313 5.25 -23.20 -17.36
N GLY A 314 5.61 -22.06 -16.82
CA GLY A 314 4.75 -21.15 -16.12
C GLY A 314 4.60 -21.47 -14.64
N ARG A 315 4.77 -20.45 -13.78
CA ARG A 315 4.64 -20.58 -12.32
C ARG A 315 4.10 -19.30 -11.71
N VAL A 316 3.17 -19.45 -10.77
CA VAL A 316 2.64 -18.35 -9.96
C VAL A 316 2.79 -18.70 -8.49
N HIS A 317 3.23 -17.74 -7.69
CA HIS A 317 3.26 -17.85 -6.24
C HIS A 317 2.19 -16.97 -5.61
N ARG A 318 1.69 -17.40 -4.47
CA ARG A 318 0.97 -16.56 -3.52
C ARG A 318 1.72 -16.55 -2.20
N PHE A 319 1.89 -15.36 -1.65
CA PHE A 319 2.37 -15.14 -0.30
C PHE A 319 1.24 -14.46 0.48
N ASN A 320 0.60 -15.20 1.35
CA ASN A 320 -0.45 -14.68 2.22
C ASN A 320 0.16 -13.74 3.25
N ARG A 321 -0.32 -12.51 3.30
CA ARG A 321 0.03 -11.60 4.37
C ARG A 321 -0.47 -12.19 5.68
N VAL A 322 0.45 -12.51 6.55
CA VAL A 322 0.15 -12.83 7.93
C VAL A 322 0.12 -11.48 8.63
N ALA A 323 -1.08 -10.92 8.78
CA ALA A 323 -1.23 -9.81 9.69
C ALA A 323 -0.51 -10.23 10.99
N SER A 324 0.39 -9.37 11.50
CA SER A 324 0.91 -9.51 12.85
C SER A 324 -0.25 -10.00 13.69
N SER A 325 -0.08 -11.10 14.41
CA SER A 325 -1.17 -11.88 15.00
C SER A 325 -2.26 -10.93 15.49
N LYS A 326 -3.56 -11.26 15.28
CA LYS A 326 -4.72 -10.47 15.71
C LYS A 326 -4.63 -9.89 17.14
N LYS A 327 -3.59 -10.27 17.87
CA LYS A 327 -3.20 -9.77 19.19
C LYS A 327 -2.59 -8.36 19.17
N ASP A 328 -2.05 -7.90 18.04
CA ASP A 328 -1.22 -6.69 17.97
C ASP A 328 -1.81 -5.55 17.12
N ALA A 329 -2.91 -5.78 16.40
CA ALA A 329 -3.64 -4.67 15.76
C ALA A 329 -4.31 -3.83 16.84
N PHE A 330 -4.00 -2.53 16.92
CA PHE A 330 -4.62 -1.59 17.87
C PHE A 330 -6.15 -1.61 17.77
N PHE A 331 -6.69 -1.78 16.56
CA PHE A 331 -8.11 -2.00 16.29
C PHE A 331 -8.27 -2.77 14.96
N ASP A 332 -8.97 -3.91 15.01
CA ASP A 332 -9.13 -4.80 13.86
C ASP A 332 -10.33 -4.46 12.94
N GLY A 333 -11.13 -3.46 13.33
CA GLY A 333 -12.34 -3.06 12.62
C GLY A 333 -13.49 -4.11 12.64
N LYS A 334 -13.33 -5.21 13.37
CA LYS A 334 -14.31 -6.31 13.43
C LYS A 334 -14.77 -6.65 14.84
N THR A 335 -13.87 -6.54 15.81
CA THR A 335 -14.10 -6.94 17.19
C THR A 335 -13.52 -5.93 18.18
N LEU A 336 -13.80 -6.12 19.46
CA LEU A 336 -13.16 -5.40 20.56
C LEU A 336 -11.97 -6.19 21.15
N GLN A 337 -11.39 -7.10 20.39
CA GLN A 337 -10.22 -7.85 20.84
C GLN A 337 -9.04 -6.89 21.08
N GLY A 338 -8.29 -7.08 22.17
CA GLY A 338 -7.21 -6.18 22.60
C GLY A 338 -7.70 -5.00 23.46
N TRP A 339 -9.03 -4.95 23.74
CA TRP A 339 -9.65 -3.94 24.56
C TRP A 339 -10.33 -4.57 25.77
N LYS A 340 -10.22 -3.91 26.93
CA LYS A 340 -10.91 -4.29 28.16
C LYS A 340 -12.36 -3.80 28.11
N VAL A 341 -13.23 -4.63 27.58
CA VAL A 341 -14.65 -4.31 27.44
C VAL A 341 -15.29 -4.17 28.82
N PRO A 342 -15.96 -3.03 29.15
CA PRO A 342 -16.57 -2.84 30.45
C PRO A 342 -17.65 -3.88 30.71
N LYS A 343 -17.74 -4.38 31.97
CA LYS A 343 -18.79 -5.30 32.40
C LYS A 343 -20.16 -4.69 32.17
N GLY A 344 -21.07 -5.42 31.54
CA GLY A 344 -22.41 -4.97 31.18
C GLY A 344 -22.51 -4.37 29.78
N ASN A 345 -21.43 -4.39 28.99
CA ASN A 345 -21.47 -3.89 27.61
C ASN A 345 -22.47 -4.64 26.74
N ASP A 346 -22.59 -5.96 26.88
CA ASP A 346 -23.50 -6.78 26.06
C ASP A 346 -24.96 -6.36 26.21
N GLU A 347 -25.35 -5.94 27.41
CA GLU A 347 -26.69 -5.45 27.74
C GLU A 347 -26.86 -3.97 27.37
N ALA A 348 -25.86 -3.15 27.71
CA ALA A 348 -25.92 -1.70 27.57
C ALA A 348 -25.57 -1.23 26.12
N LYS A 349 -24.88 -2.06 25.33
CA LYS A 349 -24.44 -1.72 23.98
C LYS A 349 -23.60 -0.43 23.88
N TRP A 350 -22.77 -0.19 24.89
CA TRP A 350 -21.94 1.02 24.95
C TRP A 350 -20.94 1.10 23.85
N TYR A 351 -20.27 -0.05 23.53
CA TYR A 351 -19.25 -0.18 22.52
C TYR A 351 -19.59 -1.35 21.60
N GLN A 352 -19.72 -1.08 20.32
CA GLN A 352 -19.99 -2.08 19.30
C GLN A 352 -19.12 -1.82 18.07
N VAL A 353 -18.74 -2.89 17.36
CA VAL A 353 -18.09 -2.76 16.06
C VAL A 353 -19.08 -3.19 14.99
N VAL A 354 -19.41 -2.26 14.08
CA VAL A 354 -20.33 -2.48 12.97
C VAL A 354 -19.69 -1.92 11.71
N ASP A 355 -19.50 -2.75 10.69
CA ASP A 355 -18.97 -2.38 9.36
C ASP A 355 -17.64 -1.57 9.43
N GLY A 356 -16.71 -2.00 10.27
CA GLY A 356 -15.41 -1.33 10.44
C GLY A 356 -15.43 -0.12 11.38
N VAL A 357 -16.58 0.21 11.96
CA VAL A 357 -16.78 1.39 12.81
C VAL A 357 -16.97 0.97 14.26
N LEU A 358 -16.15 1.50 15.16
CA LEU A 358 -16.40 1.46 16.60
C LEU A 358 -17.46 2.49 16.94
N GLN A 359 -18.66 2.04 17.22
CA GLN A 359 -19.78 2.85 17.63
C GLN A 359 -19.84 2.93 19.16
N ILE A 360 -19.90 4.15 19.69
CA ILE A 360 -20.03 4.40 21.14
C ILE A 360 -21.36 5.10 21.38
N ARG A 361 -22.18 4.52 22.22
CA ARG A 361 -23.54 5.00 22.52
C ARG A 361 -23.81 5.00 24.02
N SER A 362 -24.54 5.99 24.46
CA SER A 362 -25.08 5.99 25.85
C SER A 362 -26.05 4.84 26.03
N GLY A 363 -25.74 3.96 26.95
CA GLY A 363 -26.60 2.85 27.30
C GLY A 363 -27.73 3.28 28.31
N PRO A 364 -28.51 2.31 28.74
CA PRO A 364 -29.49 2.51 29.77
C PRO A 364 -28.91 3.22 31.03
N ARG A 365 -29.63 4.13 31.64
CA ARG A 365 -29.21 4.94 32.81
C ARG A 365 -28.02 5.87 32.54
N LYS A 366 -27.56 6.04 31.30
CA LYS A 366 -26.49 6.97 30.88
C LYS A 366 -25.23 6.87 31.75
N LYS A 367 -24.83 5.65 32.11
CA LYS A 367 -23.61 5.40 32.90
C LYS A 367 -22.38 5.65 32.03
N GLY A 368 -21.39 6.36 32.57
CA GLY A 368 -20.10 6.52 31.91
C GLY A 368 -19.21 5.30 32.03
N SER A 369 -18.32 5.12 31.05
CA SER A 369 -17.28 4.09 31.04
C SER A 369 -16.11 4.48 30.14
N VAL A 370 -15.03 3.73 30.20
CA VAL A 370 -13.89 3.89 29.32
C VAL A 370 -13.50 2.52 28.73
N LEU A 371 -13.38 2.46 27.44
CA LEU A 371 -12.85 1.30 26.71
C LEU A 371 -11.32 1.40 26.71
N TRP A 372 -10.67 0.65 27.59
CA TRP A 372 -9.22 0.65 27.75
C TRP A 372 -8.57 -0.43 26.90
N THR A 373 -7.37 -0.15 26.35
CA THR A 373 -6.53 -1.19 25.75
C THR A 373 -6.04 -2.18 26.80
N GLU A 374 -5.84 -3.43 26.41
CA GLU A 374 -5.18 -4.46 27.23
C GLU A 374 -3.69 -4.15 27.36
N ASN A 375 -3.06 -3.72 26.25
CA ASN A 375 -1.68 -3.33 26.20
C ASN A 375 -1.42 -1.94 26.77
N LYS A 376 -0.19 -1.71 27.21
CA LYS A 376 0.33 -0.41 27.65
C LYS A 376 1.32 0.10 26.62
N PHE A 377 1.39 1.41 26.49
CA PHE A 377 2.22 2.10 25.52
C PHE A 377 3.07 3.17 26.20
N ARG A 378 4.29 3.39 25.71
CA ARG A 378 5.19 4.47 26.17
C ARG A 378 5.04 5.69 25.29
N ASP A 379 5.88 5.79 24.29
CA ASP A 379 5.85 6.86 23.29
C ASP A 379 5.17 6.33 22.04
N PHE A 380 4.21 7.10 21.52
CA PHE A 380 3.42 6.64 20.39
C PHE A 380 2.86 7.78 19.54
N GLU A 381 2.53 7.45 18.31
CA GLU A 381 1.60 8.17 17.43
C GLU A 381 0.33 7.33 17.23
N MET A 382 -0.82 7.95 17.49
CA MET A 382 -2.12 7.37 17.23
C MET A 382 -2.84 8.18 16.18
N GLU A 383 -3.38 7.52 15.16
CA GLU A 383 -4.31 8.12 14.21
C GLU A 383 -5.69 7.52 14.37
N LEU A 384 -6.72 8.34 14.20
CA LEU A 384 -8.10 7.94 14.22
C LEU A 384 -8.96 8.89 13.38
N GLU A 385 -10.10 8.39 12.95
CA GLU A 385 -11.17 9.24 12.44
C GLU A 385 -12.38 9.14 13.37
N PHE A 386 -13.00 10.29 13.70
CA PHE A 386 -14.21 10.35 14.49
C PHE A 386 -15.31 11.12 13.78
N ARG A 387 -16.56 10.77 14.10
CA ARG A 387 -17.77 11.47 13.64
C ARG A 387 -18.75 11.58 14.77
N PHE A 388 -19.27 12.79 14.98
CA PHE A 388 -20.32 13.01 15.97
C PHE A 388 -21.62 12.30 15.56
N GLY A 389 -22.22 11.60 16.50
CA GLY A 389 -23.54 10.97 16.39
C GLY A 389 -24.61 11.80 17.08
N GLU A 390 -25.56 11.11 17.70
CA GLU A 390 -26.70 11.77 18.36
C GLU A 390 -26.32 12.43 19.70
N GLY A 391 -27.13 13.43 20.07
CA GLY A 391 -27.06 14.12 21.35
C GLY A 391 -25.86 15.03 21.53
N THR A 392 -25.45 15.24 22.78
CA THR A 392 -24.30 16.10 23.11
C THR A 392 -23.08 15.22 23.37
N VAL A 393 -22.18 15.18 22.43
CA VAL A 393 -20.96 14.39 22.52
C VAL A 393 -19.99 14.99 23.51
N ASP A 394 -19.60 14.20 24.51
CA ASP A 394 -18.54 14.45 25.47
C ASP A 394 -17.70 13.17 25.56
N SER A 395 -16.61 13.12 24.82
CA SER A 395 -15.76 11.96 24.68
C SER A 395 -14.30 12.38 24.68
N GLY A 396 -13.40 11.45 24.48
CA GLY A 396 -11.98 11.75 24.35
C GLY A 396 -11.12 10.51 24.42
N VAL A 397 -9.83 10.71 24.13
CA VAL A 397 -8.80 9.68 24.17
C VAL A 397 -7.93 9.89 25.39
N HIS A 398 -7.99 8.98 26.35
CA HIS A 398 -7.08 8.95 27.50
C HIS A 398 -5.70 8.48 27.07
N LEU A 399 -4.67 9.18 27.55
CA LEU A 399 -3.27 8.93 27.23
C LEU A 399 -2.55 8.36 28.46
N ARG A 400 -2.17 7.09 28.42
CA ARG A 400 -1.40 6.40 29.49
C ARG A 400 -2.06 6.46 30.87
N THR A 401 -3.36 6.72 30.99
CA THR A 401 -4.28 6.66 32.11
C THR A 401 -5.25 7.85 32.22
N GLN A 402 -4.86 8.98 32.84
CA GLN A 402 -5.80 10.03 33.26
C GLN A 402 -5.83 11.26 32.33
N ASP A 403 -4.68 11.63 31.77
CA ASP A 403 -4.63 12.75 30.83
C ASP A 403 -5.45 12.37 29.59
N GLN A 404 -6.23 13.31 29.07
CA GLN A 404 -7.17 13.04 27.98
C GLN A 404 -7.07 14.12 26.91
N ILE A 405 -7.15 13.73 25.66
CA ILE A 405 -7.45 14.65 24.55
C ILE A 405 -8.95 14.64 24.35
N GLN A 406 -9.59 15.76 24.58
CA GLN A 406 -11.05 15.92 24.51
C GLN A 406 -11.56 15.80 23.07
N ILE A 407 -12.76 15.25 22.91
CA ILE A 407 -13.56 15.27 21.68
C ILE A 407 -14.98 15.66 22.01
N GLY A 408 -15.40 16.84 21.54
CA GLY A 408 -16.74 17.40 21.73
C GLY A 408 -16.85 18.33 22.93
N ILE A 409 -18.06 18.44 23.45
CA ILE A 409 -18.46 19.45 24.45
C ILE A 409 -18.00 19.08 25.86
N SER A 410 -17.13 19.89 26.42
CA SER A 410 -16.69 19.74 27.81
C SER A 410 -17.86 19.86 28.80
N GLY A 411 -17.96 18.89 29.71
CA GLY A 411 -18.94 18.89 30.77
C GLY A 411 -18.84 20.06 31.75
N SER A 412 -17.62 20.52 32.01
CA SER A 412 -17.35 21.63 32.93
C SER A 412 -17.49 23.00 32.27
N LEU A 413 -16.93 23.16 31.05
CA LEU A 413 -16.92 24.45 30.34
C LEU A 413 -18.16 24.72 29.48
N LYS A 414 -18.99 23.70 29.22
CA LYS A 414 -20.21 23.78 28.40
C LYS A 414 -20.00 24.26 26.97
N ARG A 415 -18.79 24.04 26.44
CA ARG A 415 -18.41 24.39 25.06
C ARG A 415 -17.49 23.35 24.46
N ASP A 416 -17.31 23.38 23.14
CA ASP A 416 -16.42 22.47 22.42
C ASP A 416 -14.97 22.66 22.83
N MET A 417 -14.35 21.57 23.23
CA MET A 417 -12.96 21.52 23.64
C MET A 417 -12.18 20.46 22.83
N THR A 418 -12.71 20.08 21.67
CA THR A 418 -12.08 19.08 20.79
C THR A 418 -10.61 19.39 20.56
N CYS A 419 -9.75 18.36 20.62
CA CYS A 419 -8.30 18.42 20.53
C CYS A 419 -7.58 19.08 21.70
N SER A 420 -8.28 19.66 22.69
CA SER A 420 -7.65 20.27 23.88
C SER A 420 -7.34 19.20 24.94
N PRO A 421 -6.22 19.32 25.67
CA PRO A 421 -5.88 18.36 26.72
C PRO A 421 -6.70 18.66 27.98
N TYR A 422 -7.36 17.64 28.52
CA TYR A 422 -7.94 17.66 29.86
C TYR A 422 -6.98 16.95 30.82
N ILE A 423 -6.53 17.68 31.86
CA ILE A 423 -5.58 17.17 32.84
C ILE A 423 -6.28 17.13 34.20
N PRO A 424 -6.37 15.98 34.88
CA PRO A 424 -6.97 15.87 36.20
C PRO A 424 -6.39 16.88 37.21
N GLY A 425 -7.27 17.58 37.89
CA GLY A 425 -6.89 18.63 38.85
C GLY A 425 -6.49 19.99 38.25
N LYS A 426 -6.26 20.07 36.91
CA LYS A 426 -5.92 21.32 36.21
C LYS A 426 -6.98 21.75 35.19
N GLY A 427 -7.90 20.84 34.80
CA GLY A 427 -8.86 21.07 33.71
C GLY A 427 -8.18 21.18 32.35
N TYR A 428 -8.44 22.24 31.60
CA TYR A 428 -7.91 22.50 30.27
C TYR A 428 -6.82 23.58 30.34
N PRO A 429 -5.54 23.18 30.54
CA PRO A 429 -4.44 24.14 30.71
C PRO A 429 -4.08 24.90 29.41
N VAL A 430 -4.45 24.36 28.27
CA VAL A 430 -4.32 25.00 26.94
C VAL A 430 -5.52 24.61 26.08
N GLU A 431 -5.92 25.51 25.19
CA GLU A 431 -6.96 25.21 24.20
C GLU A 431 -6.32 24.98 22.82
N ALA A 432 -6.86 23.99 22.10
CA ALA A 432 -6.49 23.75 20.71
C ALA A 432 -6.92 24.93 19.83
N LYS A 433 -6.06 25.32 18.89
CA LYS A 433 -6.27 26.46 18.00
C LYS A 433 -6.96 26.04 16.70
N ASP A 434 -7.72 26.95 16.10
CA ASP A 434 -8.35 26.77 14.77
C ASP A 434 -9.30 25.58 14.63
N VAL A 435 -9.66 24.90 15.72
CA VAL A 435 -10.52 23.71 15.67
C VAL A 435 -11.85 23.98 14.99
N ALA A 436 -12.53 25.09 15.30
CA ALA A 436 -13.80 25.43 14.68
C ALA A 436 -13.77 25.59 13.15
N LYS A 437 -12.61 25.92 12.59
CA LYS A 437 -12.40 26.04 11.12
C LYS A 437 -12.15 24.70 10.44
N LEU A 438 -11.66 23.70 11.18
CA LEU A 438 -11.22 22.41 10.67
C LEU A 438 -12.26 21.30 10.94
N LEU A 439 -13.05 21.46 12.02
CA LEU A 439 -14.00 20.45 12.49
C LEU A 439 -15.21 20.36 11.54
N LYS A 440 -15.47 19.14 11.08
CA LYS A 440 -16.62 18.80 10.23
C LYS A 440 -17.71 18.20 11.11
N ALA A 441 -18.70 18.98 11.49
CA ALA A 441 -19.72 18.60 12.47
C ALA A 441 -20.56 17.35 12.08
N LYS A 442 -20.75 17.09 10.79
CA LYS A 442 -21.58 15.98 10.25
C LYS A 442 -20.81 14.94 9.46
N ASP A 443 -19.48 15.03 9.45
CA ASP A 443 -18.61 14.15 8.63
C ASP A 443 -17.42 13.65 9.46
N TRP A 444 -16.62 12.78 8.86
CA TRP A 444 -15.44 12.22 9.49
C TRP A 444 -14.33 13.26 9.66
N ASN A 445 -13.76 13.27 10.86
CA ASN A 445 -12.66 14.14 11.24
C ASN A 445 -11.41 13.31 11.51
N LYS A 446 -10.35 13.53 10.75
CA LYS A 446 -9.08 12.86 10.98
C LYS A 446 -8.31 13.57 12.11
N MET A 447 -7.97 12.83 13.16
CA MET A 447 -7.17 13.28 14.28
C MET A 447 -5.90 12.43 14.37
N LYS A 448 -4.77 13.08 14.65
CA LYS A 448 -3.52 12.43 15.04
C LYS A 448 -3.09 12.95 16.40
N ILE A 449 -2.67 12.05 17.27
CA ILE A 449 -2.16 12.33 18.61
C ILE A 449 -0.76 11.74 18.70
N ARG A 450 0.23 12.54 19.05
CA ARG A 450 1.58 12.09 19.37
C ARG A 450 1.86 12.35 20.84
N ALA A 451 2.27 11.30 21.55
CA ALA A 451 2.65 11.36 22.96
C ALA A 451 4.10 10.85 23.11
N VAL A 452 5.04 11.75 23.44
CA VAL A 452 6.47 11.43 23.62
C VAL A 452 6.92 12.02 24.95
N GLY A 453 7.32 11.17 25.88
CA GLY A 453 7.55 11.58 27.24
C GLY A 453 6.34 12.37 27.78
N PRO A 454 6.52 13.54 28.39
CA PRO A 454 5.42 14.38 28.91
C PRO A 454 4.71 15.19 27.82
N LYS A 455 5.20 15.20 26.58
CA LYS A 455 4.74 16.09 25.51
C LYS A 455 3.63 15.45 24.68
N TYR A 456 2.51 16.18 24.55
CA TYR A 456 1.38 15.82 23.68
C TYR A 456 1.26 16.80 22.53
N THR A 457 1.14 16.30 21.31
CA THR A 457 0.90 17.10 20.11
C THR A 457 -0.31 16.53 19.39
N VAL A 458 -1.25 17.38 18.97
CA VAL A 458 -2.47 16.96 18.28
C VAL A 458 -2.62 17.70 16.96
N TRP A 459 -2.98 16.93 15.92
CA TRP A 459 -3.36 17.43 14.60
C TRP A 459 -4.82 17.12 14.33
N LEU A 460 -5.52 18.07 13.72
CA LEU A 460 -6.88 17.88 13.20
C LEU A 460 -6.86 18.20 11.70
N GLN A 461 -7.37 17.27 10.88
CA GLN A 461 -7.34 17.36 9.41
C GLN A 461 -5.92 17.65 8.84
N GLY A 462 -4.89 17.09 9.48
CA GLY A 462 -3.48 17.25 9.09
C GLY A 462 -2.81 18.53 9.58
N LYS A 463 -3.55 19.49 10.19
CA LYS A 463 -3.00 20.71 10.77
C LYS A 463 -2.73 20.52 12.26
N GLU A 464 -1.52 20.89 12.73
CA GLU A 464 -1.23 20.94 14.17
C GLU A 464 -2.11 22.00 14.84
N VAL A 465 -2.86 21.58 15.88
CA VAL A 465 -3.81 22.44 16.59
C VAL A 465 -3.49 22.57 18.08
N MET A 466 -2.71 21.66 18.65
CA MET A 466 -2.36 21.68 20.06
C MET A 466 -0.97 21.09 20.31
N ASN A 467 -0.25 21.71 21.24
CA ASN A 467 1.01 21.22 21.80
C ASN A 467 1.01 21.55 23.30
N TYR A 468 1.25 20.54 24.15
CA TYR A 468 1.24 20.71 25.59
C TYR A 468 2.19 19.72 26.27
N GLU A 469 2.87 20.17 27.32
CA GLU A 469 3.70 19.34 28.18
C GLU A 469 3.03 19.11 29.53
N SER A 470 2.65 17.86 29.80
CA SER A 470 1.91 17.48 31.01
C SER A 470 2.84 17.00 32.12
N SER A 471 2.83 17.69 33.27
CA SER A 471 3.57 17.26 34.46
C SER A 471 2.97 16.00 35.13
N SER A 472 1.75 15.59 34.75
CA SER A 472 1.08 14.38 35.24
C SER A 472 1.21 13.19 34.30
N ALA A 473 1.86 13.38 33.13
CA ALA A 473 2.04 12.31 32.14
C ALA A 473 2.75 11.10 32.77
N LYS A 474 2.19 9.93 32.57
CA LYS A 474 2.84 8.67 32.96
C LYS A 474 3.80 8.22 31.86
N PRO A 475 4.94 7.58 32.21
CA PRO A 475 5.89 7.11 31.21
C PRO A 475 5.31 5.97 30.36
N GLU A 476 4.35 5.21 30.90
CA GLU A 476 3.70 4.07 30.25
C GLU A 476 2.28 3.89 30.80
N GLY A 477 1.36 3.43 29.96
CA GLY A 477 0.00 3.09 30.38
C GLY A 477 -0.92 2.74 29.21
N PRO A 478 -2.14 2.28 29.51
CA PRO A 478 -3.13 1.97 28.47
C PRO A 478 -3.66 3.25 27.82
N ILE A 479 -4.24 3.09 26.64
CA ILE A 479 -5.02 4.12 25.95
C ILE A 479 -6.50 3.82 26.17
N GLY A 480 -7.31 4.84 26.39
CA GLY A 480 -8.74 4.66 26.65
C GLY A 480 -9.61 5.55 25.77
N ILE A 481 -10.77 5.04 25.34
CA ILE A 481 -11.78 5.83 24.64
C ILE A 481 -12.97 6.02 25.58
N GLN A 482 -13.30 7.27 25.84
CA GLN A 482 -14.30 7.63 26.87
C GLN A 482 -15.72 7.66 26.31
N LEU A 483 -16.66 7.07 27.08
CA LEU A 483 -18.08 7.36 27.08
C LEU A 483 -18.39 8.14 28.34
N HIS A 484 -18.69 9.44 28.25
CA HIS A 484 -19.00 10.26 29.39
C HIS A 484 -20.41 9.93 29.96
N GLY A 485 -20.52 9.84 31.27
CA GLY A 485 -21.79 9.56 31.95
C GLY A 485 -22.76 10.75 31.99
N ASN A 486 -24.01 10.48 32.37
CA ASN A 486 -25.10 11.46 32.59
C ASN A 486 -25.45 12.28 31.32
N ARG A 487 -25.17 11.72 30.16
CA ARG A 487 -25.44 12.34 28.84
C ARG A 487 -26.17 11.35 27.94
N ASN A 488 -26.90 11.89 26.97
CA ASN A 488 -27.31 11.15 25.80
C ASN A 488 -26.35 11.54 24.68
N MET A 489 -25.49 10.59 24.24
CA MET A 489 -24.48 10.84 23.22
C MET A 489 -24.18 9.61 22.37
N GLY A 490 -23.86 9.88 21.15
CA GLY A 490 -23.28 8.91 20.21
C GLY A 490 -22.06 9.49 19.52
N ILE A 491 -21.01 8.68 19.39
CA ILE A 491 -19.82 9.01 18.59
C ILE A 491 -19.33 7.74 17.90
N ASP A 492 -18.86 7.91 16.68
CA ASP A 492 -18.31 6.85 15.86
C ASP A 492 -16.81 7.06 15.67
N TYR A 493 -16.05 5.96 15.71
CA TYR A 493 -14.62 5.95 15.41
C TYR A 493 -14.31 4.91 14.34
N ARG A 494 -13.36 5.20 13.46
CA ARG A 494 -12.81 4.24 12.49
C ARG A 494 -11.33 4.52 12.22
N ASN A 495 -10.66 3.62 11.51
CA ASN A 495 -9.25 3.76 11.11
C ASN A 495 -8.33 4.06 12.31
N LEU A 496 -8.61 3.41 13.47
CA LEU A 496 -7.79 3.55 14.66
C LEU A 496 -6.51 2.77 14.45
N SER A 497 -5.40 3.46 14.43
CA SER A 497 -4.07 2.87 14.32
C SER A 497 -3.12 3.48 15.34
N LEU A 498 -2.11 2.74 15.73
CA LEU A 498 -1.10 3.16 16.68
C LEU A 498 0.28 2.70 16.20
N LYS A 499 1.24 3.61 16.27
CA LYS A 499 2.66 3.35 16.03
C LYS A 499 3.42 3.72 17.30
N GLU A 500 4.13 2.77 17.89
CA GLU A 500 5.10 3.05 18.94
C GLU A 500 6.34 3.75 18.36
N LEU A 501 6.94 4.67 19.14
CA LEU A 501 8.04 5.54 18.70
C LEU A 501 9.36 5.21 19.41
#